data_d94fe5e50494128615a7033b6aa4031a
#
_entry.id   d94fe5e50494128615a7033b6aa4031a
#
_cell.length_a   1.000
_cell.length_b   1.000
_cell.length_c   1.000
_cell.angle_alpha   90.00
_cell.angle_beta   90.00
_cell.angle_gamma   90.00
#
_symmetry.space_group_name_H-M   'P 1'
#
loop_
_entity.id
_entity.type
_entity.pdbx_description
1 polymer ?
#
loop_
_entity_poly.entity_id
_entity_poly.type
_entity_poly.pdbx_seq_one_letter_code
_entity_poly.pdbx_strand_id
1 'polypeptide(L)'
;AANALDRLRKGKRQIWAFSAMRSVDSQYSDLSHPDVLTQETGKAKPGFNATSHLIAVAQLLRKGDKASLSHAESVVKTTGAFLHRLLDTEIGQDDDLANNGETAALLHACVAAHLDGEDRPRSLLNKVRRWRDPLAVSPAGVDWIMHSDDEYTSVTGIGESLARELYSIYFQARGIPVANLHIEHAYQNIYRNLDRGNDASDAVNHMRTLLQKRIANVLRPGMVAVTGGYLPILGTKRGYSDKTGALLADAAHNEFPNTVYLVEKEFPLMSADPKRIPEAKPIRRMTHFLARELFGDVRGAKGGALHSEALDILSRKGINIVVMNPEEPPAAENTTLIQDFTAEPNGVEIIAGKKVPFALQISDSALIGNPEFEADIMRWFHAHGAAIQHIATSEGTVSFTFHEGEYSDALRTGLMQHLQSAHGISGSDTVKVLENVSLVYCLGNNMGRPGQAAKATTALELAGVDIRFITQGLNESVMTFLIDEEDRDCAIQMLHDVFISMDDMEYRRIQERFRADILQAIQLSHSPLQR
;
A
#
# COMPACT_ATOMS: atom_id res chain seq x y z
N ALA A 1 -0.84 -21.83 -5.08
CA ALA A 1 -0.61 -23.07 -4.30
C ALA A 1 0.37 -24.00 -5.01
N ALA A 2 0.16 -24.42 -6.28
CA ALA A 2 1.02 -25.38 -6.99
C ALA A 2 2.51 -24.99 -7.02
N ASN A 3 2.84 -23.74 -7.34
CA ASN A 3 4.22 -23.24 -7.36
C ASN A 3 4.86 -23.21 -5.98
N ALA A 4 4.08 -22.96 -4.94
CA ALA A 4 4.55 -23.02 -3.56
C ALA A 4 4.86 -24.46 -3.14
N LEU A 5 4.00 -25.41 -3.52
CA LEU A 5 4.20 -26.84 -3.28
C LEU A 5 5.46 -27.35 -3.99
N ASP A 6 5.71 -26.96 -5.24
CA ASP A 6 6.93 -27.34 -5.97
C ASP A 6 8.20 -26.82 -5.26
N ARG A 7 8.18 -25.58 -4.78
CA ARG A 7 9.31 -25.01 -4.01
C ARG A 7 9.56 -25.76 -2.72
N LEU A 8 8.52 -26.19 -1.99
CA LEU A 8 8.64 -26.98 -0.77
C LEU A 8 9.20 -28.36 -1.06
N ARG A 9 8.72 -29.04 -2.14
CA ARG A 9 9.26 -30.33 -2.59
C ARG A 9 10.75 -30.26 -2.92
N LYS A 10 11.24 -29.10 -3.36
CA LYS A 10 12.68 -28.82 -3.58
C LYS A 10 13.44 -28.47 -2.29
N GLY A 11 12.86 -28.69 -1.12
CA GLY A 11 13.48 -28.45 0.18
C GLY A 11 13.60 -26.97 0.57
N LYS A 12 12.91 -26.05 -0.10
CA LYS A 12 12.87 -24.64 0.27
C LYS A 12 12.04 -24.45 1.53
N ARG A 13 12.47 -23.54 2.39
CA ARG A 13 11.71 -23.07 3.56
C ARG A 13 10.78 -21.96 3.13
N GLN A 14 9.60 -21.87 3.69
CA GLN A 14 8.66 -20.81 3.40
C GLN A 14 8.03 -20.28 4.70
N ILE A 15 7.79 -18.96 4.74
CA ILE A 15 7.00 -18.30 5.77
C ILE A 15 5.84 -17.59 5.07
N TRP A 16 4.61 -17.86 5.51
CA TRP A 16 3.41 -17.26 4.96
C TRP A 16 2.75 -16.37 6.01
N ALA A 17 2.70 -15.07 5.72
CA ALA A 17 1.92 -14.10 6.47
C ALA A 17 0.62 -13.85 5.72
N PHE A 18 -0.50 -14.22 6.30
CA PHE A 18 -1.80 -14.12 5.64
C PHE A 18 -2.42 -12.76 5.86
N SER A 19 -2.86 -12.14 4.76
CA SER A 19 -3.85 -11.09 4.77
C SER A 19 -5.24 -11.70 4.98
N ALA A 20 -6.18 -10.93 5.51
CA ALA A 20 -7.58 -11.34 5.48
C ALA A 20 -8.01 -11.56 4.03
N MET A 21 -8.95 -12.52 3.83
CA MET A 21 -9.39 -12.96 2.51
C MET A 21 -9.71 -11.78 1.59
N ARG A 22 -9.26 -11.86 0.33
CA ARG A 22 -9.55 -10.88 -0.73
C ARG A 22 -11.05 -10.69 -0.93
N SER A 23 -11.42 -9.55 -1.54
CA SER A 23 -12.75 -9.39 -2.11
C SER A 23 -13.02 -10.48 -3.14
N VAL A 24 -14.13 -11.18 -2.98
CA VAL A 24 -14.57 -12.22 -3.90
C VAL A 24 -15.56 -11.59 -4.90
N ASP A 25 -15.62 -12.15 -6.09
CA ASP A 25 -16.38 -11.62 -7.23
C ASP A 25 -17.86 -11.31 -6.94
N SER A 26 -18.45 -10.53 -7.82
CA SER A 26 -19.86 -10.08 -7.76
C SER A 26 -20.89 -11.20 -7.65
N GLN A 27 -20.56 -12.43 -8.05
CA GLN A 27 -21.44 -13.60 -7.90
C GLN A 27 -21.82 -13.92 -6.43
N TYR A 28 -21.06 -13.37 -5.46
CA TYR A 28 -21.32 -13.53 -4.02
C TYR A 28 -21.88 -12.26 -3.37
N SER A 29 -22.28 -11.26 -4.14
CA SER A 29 -22.79 -9.99 -3.62
C SER A 29 -24.08 -10.13 -2.84
N ASP A 30 -24.88 -11.16 -3.13
CA ASP A 30 -26.12 -11.51 -2.42
C ASP A 30 -25.89 -11.91 -0.95
N LEU A 31 -24.66 -12.32 -0.60
CA LEU A 31 -24.26 -12.70 0.75
C LEU A 31 -23.62 -11.54 1.54
N SER A 32 -23.34 -10.41 0.88
CA SER A 32 -22.81 -9.23 1.57
C SER A 32 -23.88 -8.55 2.41
N HIS A 33 -23.51 -8.15 3.63
CA HIS A 33 -24.43 -7.37 4.45
C HIS A 33 -24.62 -5.97 3.85
N PRO A 34 -25.87 -5.50 3.60
CA PRO A 34 -26.13 -4.25 2.88
C PRO A 34 -25.41 -3.03 3.45
N ASP A 35 -25.32 -2.93 4.79
CA ASP A 35 -24.71 -1.79 5.46
C ASP A 35 -23.19 -1.76 5.37
N VAL A 36 -22.54 -2.91 5.11
CA VAL A 36 -21.09 -3.00 4.92
C VAL A 36 -20.69 -2.49 3.54
N LEU A 37 -21.54 -2.68 2.52
CA LEU A 37 -21.27 -2.22 1.16
C LEU A 37 -21.26 -0.70 1.03
N THR A 38 -21.98 0.02 1.90
CA THR A 38 -22.15 1.47 1.81
C THR A 38 -21.17 2.27 2.66
N GLN A 39 -20.61 1.68 3.74
CA GLN A 39 -19.83 2.43 4.75
C GLN A 39 -18.39 2.76 4.34
N GLU A 40 -17.71 1.94 3.52
CA GLU A 40 -16.28 2.15 3.21
C GLU A 40 -16.00 3.13 2.06
N THR A 41 -16.94 3.33 1.12
CA THR A 41 -16.64 4.06 -0.13
C THR A 41 -17.72 5.02 -0.59
N GLY A 42 -18.88 5.10 0.09
CA GLY A 42 -20.06 5.81 -0.40
C GLY A 42 -20.64 5.25 -1.72
N LYS A 43 -20.06 4.17 -2.25
CA LYS A 43 -20.49 3.43 -3.44
C LYS A 43 -20.51 1.95 -3.14
N ALA A 44 -21.59 1.27 -3.47
CA ALA A 44 -21.67 -0.17 -3.41
C ALA A 44 -20.56 -0.78 -4.29
N LYS A 45 -19.62 -1.51 -3.67
CA LYS A 45 -18.66 -2.33 -4.41
C LYS A 45 -19.26 -3.73 -4.56
N PRO A 46 -19.31 -4.28 -5.77
CA PRO A 46 -19.71 -5.66 -5.95
C PRO A 46 -18.68 -6.58 -5.27
N GLY A 47 -19.16 -7.64 -4.64
CA GLY A 47 -18.35 -8.69 -4.03
C GLY A 47 -18.26 -8.61 -2.50
N PHE A 48 -17.87 -9.74 -1.92
CA PHE A 48 -17.71 -9.91 -0.47
C PHE A 48 -16.29 -9.59 -0.02
N ASN A 49 -16.12 -8.92 1.11
CA ASN A 49 -14.83 -8.65 1.74
C ASN A 49 -14.89 -8.90 3.24
N ALA A 50 -14.24 -9.98 3.71
CA ALA A 50 -14.27 -10.37 5.11
C ALA A 50 -13.70 -9.29 6.04
N THR A 51 -12.65 -8.58 5.64
CA THR A 51 -12.06 -7.50 6.44
C THR A 51 -13.07 -6.36 6.65
N SER A 52 -13.79 -5.96 5.61
CA SER A 52 -14.82 -4.90 5.70
C SER A 52 -15.94 -5.30 6.66
N HIS A 53 -16.36 -6.57 6.63
CA HIS A 53 -17.37 -7.09 7.56
C HIS A 53 -16.87 -7.07 9.01
N LEU A 54 -15.63 -7.49 9.25
CA LEU A 54 -15.02 -7.46 10.60
C LEU A 54 -14.79 -6.04 11.12
N ILE A 55 -14.42 -5.09 10.24
CA ILE A 55 -14.34 -3.66 10.59
C ILE A 55 -15.72 -3.13 10.98
N ALA A 56 -16.77 -3.47 10.22
CA ALA A 56 -18.15 -3.07 10.55
C ALA A 56 -18.58 -3.64 11.92
N VAL A 57 -18.28 -4.92 12.20
CA VAL A 57 -18.53 -5.52 13.51
C VAL A 57 -17.83 -4.73 14.62
N ALA A 58 -16.55 -4.41 14.47
CA ALA A 58 -15.80 -3.64 15.45
C ALA A 58 -16.39 -2.23 15.69
N GLN A 59 -16.82 -1.55 14.62
CA GLN A 59 -17.47 -0.24 14.72
C GLN A 59 -18.83 -0.31 15.45
N LEU A 60 -19.62 -1.34 15.16
CA LEU A 60 -20.90 -1.57 15.82
C LEU A 60 -20.73 -1.90 17.32
N LEU A 61 -19.72 -2.70 17.65
CA LEU A 61 -19.36 -2.99 19.04
C LEU A 61 -18.96 -1.73 19.83
N ARG A 62 -18.22 -0.81 19.19
CA ARG A 62 -17.84 0.48 19.80
C ARG A 62 -19.04 1.38 20.14
N LYS A 63 -20.14 1.29 19.39
CA LYS A 63 -21.37 2.03 19.70
C LYS A 63 -22.07 1.52 20.96
N GLY A 64 -22.00 0.22 21.22
CA GLY A 64 -22.45 -0.43 22.46
C GLY A 64 -23.96 -0.45 22.74
N ASP A 65 -24.78 0.17 21.90
CA ASP A 65 -26.23 0.14 22.05
C ASP A 65 -26.82 -1.20 21.58
N LYS A 66 -28.01 -1.53 22.07
CA LYS A 66 -28.67 -2.83 21.80
C LYS A 66 -28.92 -3.08 20.30
N ALA A 67 -29.22 -2.04 19.53
CA ALA A 67 -29.48 -2.16 18.09
C ALA A 67 -28.17 -2.45 17.36
N SER A 68 -27.09 -1.74 17.67
CA SER A 68 -25.75 -1.94 17.11
C SER A 68 -25.19 -3.34 17.44
N LEU A 69 -25.40 -3.85 18.65
CA LEU A 69 -24.98 -5.21 19.02
C LEU A 69 -25.78 -6.29 18.27
N SER A 70 -27.10 -6.10 18.10
CA SER A 70 -27.92 -7.02 17.28
C SER A 70 -27.52 -7.01 15.83
N HIS A 71 -27.12 -5.84 15.32
CA HIS A 71 -26.61 -5.69 13.96
C HIS A 71 -25.24 -6.37 13.80
N ALA A 72 -24.32 -6.21 14.77
CA ALA A 72 -23.04 -6.91 14.78
C ALA A 72 -23.22 -8.44 14.74
N GLU A 73 -24.17 -9.00 15.49
CA GLU A 73 -24.50 -10.42 15.44
C GLU A 73 -24.96 -10.85 14.03
N SER A 74 -25.79 -10.05 13.37
CA SER A 74 -26.23 -10.31 12.00
C SER A 74 -25.04 -10.34 11.02
N VAL A 75 -24.14 -9.36 11.11
CA VAL A 75 -22.95 -9.29 10.24
C VAL A 75 -22.04 -10.50 10.45
N VAL A 76 -21.83 -10.95 11.69
CA VAL A 76 -21.00 -12.14 11.99
C VAL A 76 -21.62 -13.40 11.38
N LYS A 77 -22.92 -13.61 11.51
CA LYS A 77 -23.64 -14.75 10.92
C LYS A 77 -23.54 -14.76 9.40
N THR A 78 -23.76 -13.60 8.76
CA THR A 78 -23.64 -13.47 7.30
C THR A 78 -22.20 -13.77 6.84
N THR A 79 -21.20 -13.32 7.58
CA THR A 79 -19.78 -13.59 7.28
C THR A 79 -19.47 -15.08 7.39
N GLY A 80 -19.93 -15.75 8.44
CA GLY A 80 -19.75 -17.19 8.63
C GLY A 80 -20.42 -18.00 7.52
N ALA A 81 -21.70 -17.72 7.23
CA ALA A 81 -22.44 -18.40 6.17
C ALA A 81 -21.76 -18.26 4.80
N PHE A 82 -21.23 -17.07 4.49
CA PHE A 82 -20.48 -16.85 3.27
C PHE A 82 -19.22 -17.72 3.21
N LEU A 83 -18.43 -17.77 4.28
CA LEU A 83 -17.19 -18.53 4.31
C LEU A 83 -17.43 -20.03 4.23
N HIS A 84 -18.51 -20.54 4.85
CA HIS A 84 -18.91 -21.93 4.67
C HIS A 84 -19.25 -22.25 3.22
N ARG A 85 -20.02 -21.40 2.55
CA ARG A 85 -20.36 -21.58 1.13
C ARG A 85 -19.15 -21.48 0.21
N LEU A 86 -18.22 -20.56 0.51
CA LEU A 86 -16.96 -20.46 -0.22
C LEU A 86 -16.11 -21.72 -0.06
N LEU A 87 -15.99 -22.25 1.15
CA LEU A 87 -15.30 -23.52 1.40
C LEU A 87 -15.92 -24.69 0.64
N ASP A 88 -17.25 -24.81 0.60
CA ASP A 88 -17.93 -25.85 -0.18
C ASP A 88 -17.57 -25.77 -1.66
N THR A 89 -17.47 -24.56 -2.20
CA THR A 89 -17.09 -24.32 -3.60
C THR A 89 -15.63 -24.73 -3.85
N GLU A 90 -14.71 -24.27 -3.00
CA GLU A 90 -13.27 -24.54 -3.12
C GLU A 90 -12.96 -26.04 -2.89
N ILE A 91 -13.60 -26.67 -1.90
CA ILE A 91 -13.48 -28.12 -1.64
C ILE A 91 -13.97 -28.91 -2.86
N GLY A 92 -15.10 -28.52 -3.47
CA GLY A 92 -15.65 -29.19 -4.63
C GLY A 92 -14.81 -29.08 -5.91
N GLN A 93 -13.93 -28.08 -5.98
CA GLN A 93 -12.99 -27.86 -7.10
C GLN A 93 -11.63 -28.55 -6.92
N ASP A 94 -11.35 -29.07 -5.72
CA ASP A 94 -10.07 -29.70 -5.37
C ASP A 94 -10.27 -31.20 -5.13
N ASP A 95 -9.87 -32.04 -6.07
CA ASP A 95 -10.07 -33.50 -6.02
C ASP A 95 -9.50 -34.13 -4.73
N ASP A 96 -8.37 -33.62 -4.21
CA ASP A 96 -7.77 -34.15 -2.98
C ASP A 96 -8.61 -33.81 -1.74
N LEU A 97 -9.21 -32.64 -1.71
CA LEU A 97 -10.09 -32.20 -0.62
C LEU A 97 -11.49 -32.79 -0.76
N ALA A 98 -12.04 -32.86 -1.96
CA ALA A 98 -13.36 -33.43 -2.23
C ALA A 98 -13.44 -34.91 -1.79
N ASN A 99 -12.34 -35.64 -1.92
CA ASN A 99 -12.24 -37.06 -1.49
C ASN A 99 -11.82 -37.22 -0.02
N ASN A 100 -11.58 -36.17 0.73
CA ASN A 100 -11.16 -36.18 2.13
C ASN A 100 -12.20 -35.50 3.03
N GLY A 101 -13.29 -36.20 3.34
CA GLY A 101 -14.37 -35.66 4.16
C GLY A 101 -13.97 -35.25 5.57
N GLU A 102 -12.92 -35.83 6.15
CA GLU A 102 -12.38 -35.43 7.46
C GLU A 102 -11.74 -34.03 7.37
N THR A 103 -10.94 -33.79 6.35
CA THR A 103 -10.33 -32.45 6.11
C THR A 103 -11.41 -31.40 5.84
N ALA A 104 -12.41 -31.72 5.03
CA ALA A 104 -13.54 -30.82 4.77
C ALA A 104 -14.27 -30.44 6.08
N ALA A 105 -14.55 -31.42 6.93
CA ALA A 105 -15.17 -31.17 8.23
C ALA A 105 -14.30 -30.32 9.16
N LEU A 106 -12.98 -30.50 9.15
CA LEU A 106 -12.04 -29.66 9.92
C LEU A 106 -12.02 -28.22 9.44
N LEU A 107 -12.07 -27.96 8.12
CA LEU A 107 -12.13 -26.63 7.56
C LEU A 107 -13.41 -25.90 8.00
N HIS A 108 -14.58 -26.54 7.91
CA HIS A 108 -15.82 -25.96 8.40
C HIS A 108 -15.83 -25.74 9.92
N ALA A 109 -15.28 -26.68 10.68
CA ALA A 109 -15.14 -26.54 12.13
C ALA A 109 -14.23 -25.37 12.51
N CYS A 110 -13.22 -25.08 11.71
CA CYS A 110 -12.34 -23.94 11.88
C CYS A 110 -13.09 -22.60 11.71
N VAL A 111 -13.91 -22.46 10.67
CA VAL A 111 -14.76 -21.27 10.48
C VAL A 111 -15.72 -21.10 11.67
N ALA A 112 -16.42 -22.16 12.07
CA ALA A 112 -17.35 -22.13 13.20
C ALA A 112 -16.64 -21.75 14.51
N ALA A 113 -15.42 -22.26 14.75
CA ALA A 113 -14.66 -21.94 15.95
C ALA A 113 -14.28 -20.45 16.06
N HIS A 114 -14.02 -19.79 14.93
CA HIS A 114 -13.60 -18.39 14.90
C HIS A 114 -14.77 -17.41 14.80
N LEU A 115 -15.82 -17.72 14.05
CA LEU A 115 -16.87 -16.79 13.70
C LEU A 115 -18.23 -17.13 14.28
N ASP A 116 -18.94 -18.09 13.71
CA ASP A 116 -20.39 -18.26 13.84
C ASP A 116 -20.84 -19.51 14.63
N GLY A 117 -19.92 -20.30 15.16
CA GLY A 117 -20.25 -21.48 15.94
C GLY A 117 -20.98 -21.15 17.24
N GLU A 118 -22.28 -21.49 17.31
CA GLU A 118 -23.12 -21.25 18.49
C GLU A 118 -22.72 -22.10 19.70
N ASP A 119 -22.19 -23.28 19.45
CA ASP A 119 -21.64 -24.22 20.44
C ASP A 119 -20.17 -23.93 20.81
N ARG A 120 -19.55 -22.92 20.19
CA ARG A 120 -18.13 -22.58 20.40
C ARG A 120 -17.98 -21.34 21.27
N PRO A 121 -17.65 -21.46 22.57
CA PRO A 121 -17.63 -20.32 23.51
C PRO A 121 -16.70 -19.17 23.12
N ARG A 122 -15.67 -19.45 22.29
CA ARG A 122 -14.68 -18.45 21.84
C ARG A 122 -14.98 -17.84 20.47
N SER A 123 -16.04 -18.30 19.79
CA SER A 123 -16.44 -17.71 18.50
C SER A 123 -16.80 -16.23 18.65
N LEU A 124 -16.62 -15.46 17.58
CA LEU A 124 -16.98 -14.05 17.56
C LEU A 124 -18.47 -13.85 17.84
N LEU A 125 -19.32 -14.71 17.29
CA LEU A 125 -20.76 -14.71 17.52
C LEU A 125 -21.10 -14.78 19.03
N ASN A 126 -20.48 -15.72 19.76
CA ASN A 126 -20.71 -15.86 21.19
C ASN A 126 -20.08 -14.74 22.01
N LYS A 127 -18.97 -14.16 21.56
CA LYS A 127 -18.42 -12.93 22.17
C LYS A 127 -19.41 -11.77 22.02
N VAL A 128 -19.93 -11.54 20.81
CA VAL A 128 -20.93 -10.48 20.54
C VAL A 128 -22.19 -10.70 21.39
N ARG A 129 -22.68 -11.93 21.50
CA ARG A 129 -23.86 -12.26 22.31
C ARG A 129 -23.64 -12.01 23.81
N ARG A 130 -22.45 -12.33 24.35
CA ARG A 130 -22.11 -12.02 25.76
C ARG A 130 -22.09 -10.52 26.02
N TRP A 131 -21.57 -9.74 25.10
CA TRP A 131 -21.57 -8.28 25.24
C TRP A 131 -22.96 -7.66 25.19
N ARG A 132 -23.92 -8.36 24.58
CA ARG A 132 -25.34 -7.96 24.57
C ARG A 132 -26.05 -8.21 25.89
N ASP A 133 -25.55 -9.10 26.74
CA ASP A 133 -26.10 -9.38 28.06
C ASP A 133 -25.27 -8.65 29.13
N PRO A 134 -25.76 -7.52 29.67
CA PRO A 134 -25.03 -6.71 30.67
C PRO A 134 -24.82 -7.43 32.00
N LEU A 135 -25.51 -8.57 32.25
CA LEU A 135 -25.30 -9.39 33.44
C LEU A 135 -24.16 -10.40 33.26
N ALA A 136 -23.74 -10.68 32.03
CA ALA A 136 -22.70 -11.63 31.72
C ALA A 136 -21.26 -11.06 31.78
N VAL A 137 -21.12 -9.74 31.81
CA VAL A 137 -19.82 -9.06 31.82
C VAL A 137 -19.82 -8.02 32.95
N SER A 138 -18.78 -8.05 33.80
CA SER A 138 -18.64 -7.01 34.81
C SER A 138 -18.45 -5.64 34.17
N PRO A 139 -18.93 -4.54 34.78
CA PRO A 139 -18.73 -3.19 34.24
C PRO A 139 -17.27 -2.87 33.89
N ALA A 140 -16.32 -3.32 34.70
CA ALA A 140 -14.89 -3.19 34.43
C ALA A 140 -14.42 -4.02 33.19
N GLY A 141 -15.07 -5.16 32.93
CA GLY A 141 -14.81 -5.97 31.73
C GLY A 141 -15.34 -5.33 30.45
N VAL A 142 -16.52 -4.70 30.52
CA VAL A 142 -17.12 -3.95 29.40
C VAL A 142 -16.30 -2.71 29.06
N ASP A 143 -15.87 -1.96 30.08
CA ASP A 143 -15.04 -0.76 29.90
C ASP A 143 -13.67 -1.11 29.27
N TRP A 144 -13.05 -2.21 29.66
CA TRP A 144 -11.80 -2.67 29.07
C TRP A 144 -11.99 -3.12 27.62
N ILE A 145 -13.09 -3.81 27.31
CA ILE A 145 -13.47 -4.27 25.98
C ILE A 145 -13.79 -3.11 25.02
N MET A 146 -14.48 -2.10 25.52
CA MET A 146 -15.03 -1.01 24.69
C MET A 146 -14.07 0.16 24.52
N HIS A 147 -13.04 0.30 25.37
CA HIS A 147 -12.15 1.48 25.40
C HIS A 147 -10.70 1.18 25.05
N SER A 148 -10.30 -0.10 24.89
CA SER A 148 -8.97 -0.41 24.38
C SER A 148 -8.96 -0.45 22.86
N ASP A 149 -8.01 0.23 22.23
CA ASP A 149 -7.70 0.04 20.81
C ASP A 149 -7.41 -1.44 20.49
N ASP A 150 -7.08 -2.25 21.50
CA ASP A 150 -6.77 -3.67 21.43
C ASP A 150 -7.90 -4.55 20.96
N GLU A 151 -9.16 -4.27 21.30
CA GLU A 151 -10.27 -5.13 20.88
C GLU A 151 -10.76 -4.83 19.49
N TYR A 152 -10.73 -3.58 19.07
CA TYR A 152 -10.95 -3.23 17.66
C TYR A 152 -9.95 -3.98 16.78
N THR A 153 -8.70 -4.00 17.20
CA THR A 153 -7.62 -4.71 16.52
C THR A 153 -7.82 -6.22 16.58
N SER A 154 -8.25 -6.77 17.69
CA SER A 154 -8.53 -8.21 17.86
C SER A 154 -9.64 -8.70 16.93
N VAL A 155 -10.73 -7.96 16.77
CA VAL A 155 -11.83 -8.33 15.88
C VAL A 155 -11.38 -8.28 14.41
N THR A 156 -10.65 -7.26 14.01
CA THR A 156 -10.14 -7.13 12.62
C THR A 156 -9.10 -8.20 12.28
N GLY A 157 -8.33 -8.67 13.25
CA GLY A 157 -7.34 -9.75 13.07
C GLY A 157 -7.92 -11.17 12.95
N ILE A 158 -9.22 -11.36 13.26
CA ILE A 158 -9.84 -12.69 13.20
C ILE A 158 -9.77 -13.31 11.80
N GLY A 159 -9.99 -12.51 10.75
CA GLY A 159 -9.93 -12.99 9.37
C GLY A 159 -8.57 -13.55 8.98
N GLU A 160 -7.49 -12.95 9.47
CA GLU A 160 -6.12 -13.40 9.21
C GLU A 160 -5.75 -14.62 10.05
N SER A 161 -6.22 -14.69 11.29
CA SER A 161 -6.05 -15.87 12.14
C SER A 161 -6.80 -17.07 11.57
N LEU A 162 -8.01 -16.85 11.06
CA LEU A 162 -8.79 -17.88 10.38
C LEU A 162 -8.08 -18.36 9.11
N ALA A 163 -7.62 -17.44 8.25
CA ALA A 163 -6.87 -17.80 7.04
C ALA A 163 -5.64 -18.66 7.38
N ARG A 164 -4.86 -18.27 8.39
CA ARG A 164 -3.71 -19.03 8.87
C ARG A 164 -4.08 -20.47 9.23
N GLU A 165 -5.16 -20.67 9.97
CA GLU A 165 -5.58 -22.02 10.40
C GLU A 165 -6.13 -22.85 9.25
N LEU A 166 -6.94 -22.25 8.36
CA LEU A 166 -7.42 -22.93 7.15
C LEU A 166 -6.25 -23.43 6.29
N TYR A 167 -5.26 -22.58 6.04
CA TYR A 167 -4.08 -22.99 5.27
C TYR A 167 -3.20 -24.02 6.02
N SER A 168 -3.15 -23.97 7.36
CA SER A 168 -2.47 -25.02 8.13
C SER A 168 -3.11 -26.38 7.90
N ILE A 169 -4.43 -26.46 7.96
CA ILE A 169 -5.19 -27.70 7.68
C ILE A 169 -4.94 -28.16 6.24
N TYR A 170 -5.02 -27.23 5.28
CA TYR A 170 -4.80 -27.49 3.86
C TYR A 170 -3.41 -28.08 3.57
N PHE A 171 -2.35 -27.51 4.13
CA PHE A 171 -0.98 -28.03 3.95
C PHE A 171 -0.78 -29.38 4.63
N GLN A 172 -1.32 -29.56 5.84
CA GLN A 172 -1.24 -30.84 6.56
C GLN A 172 -1.94 -31.95 5.80
N ALA A 173 -3.11 -31.68 5.21
CA ALA A 173 -3.83 -32.64 4.37
C ALA A 173 -3.01 -33.13 3.16
N ARG A 174 -2.04 -32.31 2.71
CA ARG A 174 -1.10 -32.67 1.63
C ARG A 174 0.24 -33.22 2.12
N GLY A 175 0.34 -33.57 3.39
CA GLY A 175 1.55 -34.14 4.00
C GLY A 175 2.70 -33.14 4.11
N ILE A 176 2.41 -31.82 4.07
CA ILE A 176 3.43 -30.77 4.21
C ILE A 176 3.55 -30.42 5.69
N PRO A 177 4.75 -30.50 6.29
CA PRO A 177 4.97 -30.08 7.66
C PRO A 177 4.70 -28.59 7.83
N VAL A 178 3.84 -28.24 8.79
CA VAL A 178 3.47 -26.85 9.09
C VAL A 178 3.87 -26.48 10.50
N ALA A 179 4.48 -25.30 10.66
CA ALA A 179 4.72 -24.67 11.95
C ALA A 179 3.89 -23.38 12.08
N ASN A 180 3.12 -23.28 13.14
CA ASN A 180 2.40 -22.04 13.46
C ASN A 180 3.28 -21.13 14.31
N LEU A 181 3.58 -19.93 13.83
CA LEU A 181 4.46 -19.01 14.55
C LEU A 181 3.78 -18.30 15.73
N HIS A 182 2.43 -18.24 15.79
CA HIS A 182 1.67 -17.64 16.89
C HIS A 182 2.24 -16.29 17.36
N ILE A 183 2.50 -15.40 16.42
CA ILE A 183 3.14 -14.10 16.72
C ILE A 183 2.24 -13.19 17.56
N GLU A 184 0.92 -13.39 17.48
CA GLU A 184 -0.08 -12.72 18.29
C GLU A 184 0.11 -12.95 19.81
N HIS A 185 0.57 -14.12 20.22
CA HIS A 185 0.87 -14.40 21.64
C HIS A 185 2.14 -13.71 22.13
N ALA A 186 3.14 -13.58 21.25
CA ALA A 186 4.34 -12.80 21.57
C ALA A 186 4.01 -11.33 21.74
N TYR A 187 3.07 -10.84 20.97
CA TYR A 187 2.58 -9.48 20.98
C TYR A 187 1.91 -9.10 22.32
N GLN A 188 1.02 -9.93 22.86
CA GLN A 188 0.35 -9.64 24.13
C GLN A 188 1.34 -9.36 25.29
N ASN A 189 2.47 -10.05 25.30
CA ASN A 189 3.52 -9.82 26.30
C ASN A 189 4.28 -8.50 26.08
N ILE A 190 4.44 -8.08 24.84
CA ILE A 190 5.12 -6.82 24.49
C ILE A 190 4.21 -5.64 24.79
N TYR A 191 2.92 -5.71 24.49
CA TYR A 191 1.95 -4.66 24.74
C TYR A 191 1.83 -4.34 26.22
N ARG A 192 1.77 -5.37 27.07
CA ARG A 192 1.79 -5.19 28.53
C ARG A 192 3.05 -4.48 29.06
N ASN A 193 4.13 -4.48 28.28
CA ASN A 193 5.37 -3.80 28.62
C ASN A 193 5.45 -2.38 28.03
N LEU A 194 4.80 -2.12 26.89
CA LEU A 194 4.67 -0.77 26.31
C LEU A 194 3.81 0.15 27.18
N ASP A 195 2.73 -0.36 27.76
CA ASP A 195 1.90 0.36 28.75
C ASP A 195 2.71 0.85 29.96
N ARG A 196 3.95 0.38 30.13
CA ARG A 196 4.89 0.80 31.17
C ARG A 196 5.86 1.89 30.73
N GLY A 197 5.63 2.54 29.58
CA GLY A 197 6.38 3.70 29.12
C GLY A 197 7.61 3.42 28.24
N ASN A 198 7.71 2.22 27.64
CA ASN A 198 8.77 1.91 26.68
C ASN A 198 8.45 2.44 25.28
N ASP A 199 9.47 2.84 24.52
CA ASP A 199 9.33 3.37 23.15
C ASP A 199 8.81 2.30 22.18
N ALA A 200 7.98 2.72 21.21
CA ALA A 200 7.47 1.85 20.14
C ALA A 200 8.59 1.21 19.30
N SER A 201 9.73 1.87 19.14
CA SER A 201 10.89 1.33 18.44
C SER A 201 11.50 0.14 19.18
N ASP A 202 11.53 0.18 20.51
CA ASP A 202 12.02 -0.92 21.36
C ASP A 202 11.11 -2.13 21.27
N ALA A 203 9.81 -1.92 21.17
CA ALA A 203 8.84 -2.99 21.00
C ALA A 203 9.02 -3.72 19.65
N VAL A 204 9.24 -2.98 18.57
CA VAL A 204 9.52 -3.56 17.23
C VAL A 204 10.83 -4.36 17.25
N ASN A 205 11.87 -3.84 17.88
CA ASN A 205 13.17 -4.53 18.01
C ASN A 205 13.04 -5.82 18.85
N HIS A 206 12.28 -5.76 19.93
CA HIS A 206 12.00 -6.92 20.76
C HIS A 206 11.21 -7.98 19.99
N MET A 207 10.19 -7.57 19.21
CA MET A 207 9.42 -8.45 18.34
C MET A 207 10.33 -9.13 17.30
N ARG A 208 11.22 -8.38 16.65
CA ARG A 208 12.20 -8.93 15.69
C ARG A 208 13.04 -10.03 16.32
N THR A 209 13.56 -9.80 17.52
CA THR A 209 14.38 -10.79 18.26
C THR A 209 13.60 -12.05 18.61
N LEU A 210 12.34 -11.91 19.01
CA LEU A 210 11.46 -13.06 19.29
C LEU A 210 11.13 -13.85 18.03
N LEU A 211 10.83 -13.17 16.93
CA LEU A 211 10.57 -13.79 15.63
C LEU A 211 11.78 -14.56 15.13
N GLN A 212 12.98 -13.97 15.21
CA GLN A 212 14.24 -14.62 14.85
C GLN A 212 14.41 -15.94 15.60
N LYS A 213 14.31 -15.92 16.93
CA LYS A 213 14.44 -17.14 17.76
C LYS A 213 13.39 -18.20 17.40
N ARG A 214 12.13 -17.79 17.16
CA ARG A 214 11.07 -18.74 16.78
C ARG A 214 11.33 -19.34 15.40
N ILE A 215 11.66 -18.52 14.41
CA ILE A 215 11.97 -18.98 13.05
C ILE A 215 13.14 -19.97 13.07
N ALA A 216 14.24 -19.63 13.75
CA ALA A 216 15.41 -20.49 13.88
C ALA A 216 15.07 -21.86 14.54
N ASN A 217 14.18 -21.85 15.53
CA ASN A 217 13.81 -23.05 16.26
C ASN A 217 12.83 -23.96 15.50
N VAL A 218 11.94 -23.42 14.66
CA VAL A 218 10.84 -24.21 14.06
C VAL A 218 11.02 -24.47 12.58
N LEU A 219 11.65 -23.56 11.81
CA LEU A 219 11.67 -23.62 10.36
C LEU A 219 12.74 -24.60 9.83
N ARG A 220 12.31 -25.69 9.21
CA ARG A 220 13.16 -26.74 8.64
C ARG A 220 13.02 -26.79 7.10
N PRO A 221 13.98 -27.39 6.35
CA PRO A 221 13.82 -27.61 4.91
C PRO A 221 12.54 -28.35 4.59
N GLY A 222 11.80 -27.91 3.57
CA GLY A 222 10.52 -28.48 3.15
C GLY A 222 9.33 -28.17 4.05
N MET A 223 9.50 -27.29 5.04
CA MET A 223 8.45 -26.88 5.98
C MET A 223 7.89 -25.50 5.62
N VAL A 224 6.62 -25.31 5.90
CA VAL A 224 5.95 -24.01 5.90
C VAL A 224 5.76 -23.51 7.32
N ALA A 225 6.17 -22.29 7.60
CA ALA A 225 5.72 -21.58 8.80
C ALA A 225 4.58 -20.62 8.41
N VAL A 226 3.51 -20.60 9.20
CA VAL A 226 2.33 -19.77 8.94
C VAL A 226 2.05 -18.84 10.11
N THR A 227 1.54 -17.64 9.79
CA THR A 227 1.13 -16.64 10.77
C THR A 227 0.02 -15.75 10.23
N GLY A 228 -0.76 -15.12 11.09
CA GLY A 228 -1.61 -13.99 10.70
C GLY A 228 -0.75 -12.79 10.30
N GLY A 229 -1.17 -12.04 9.31
CA GLY A 229 -0.46 -10.84 8.84
C GLY A 229 -0.69 -9.62 9.72
N TYR A 230 -1.68 -9.66 10.59
CA TYR A 230 -2.03 -8.54 11.45
C TYR A 230 -1.19 -8.54 12.73
N LEU A 231 -0.42 -7.46 12.93
CA LEU A 231 0.30 -7.17 14.16
C LEU A 231 -0.16 -5.82 14.70
N PRO A 232 -0.97 -5.79 15.77
CA PRO A 232 -1.50 -4.55 16.32
C PRO A 232 -0.43 -3.52 16.72
N ILE A 233 0.75 -3.96 17.12
CA ILE A 233 1.90 -3.11 17.47
C ILE A 233 2.32 -2.15 16.33
N LEU A 234 1.99 -2.49 15.08
CA LEU A 234 2.32 -1.66 13.91
C LEU A 234 1.26 -0.57 13.65
N GLY A 235 0.22 -0.48 14.49
CA GLY A 235 -0.87 0.50 14.40
C GLY A 235 -2.17 -0.07 13.81
N THR A 236 -3.20 0.77 13.60
CA THR A 236 -4.57 0.36 13.24
C THR A 236 -4.96 0.56 11.77
N LYS A 237 -4.03 0.93 10.89
CA LYS A 237 -4.27 1.22 9.46
C LYS A 237 -4.11 -0.02 8.58
N ARG A 238 -4.63 -0.01 7.35
CA ARG A 238 -4.45 -1.09 6.35
C ARG A 238 -2.98 -1.27 5.95
N GLY A 239 -2.60 -2.45 5.43
CA GLY A 239 -1.25 -2.76 4.96
C GLY A 239 -0.37 -3.51 5.98
N TYR A 240 -0.97 -4.08 7.02
CA TYR A 240 -0.23 -4.78 8.07
C TYR A 240 0.42 -6.07 7.62
N SER A 241 -0.22 -6.84 6.75
CA SER A 241 0.33 -8.09 6.23
C SER A 241 1.67 -7.88 5.52
N ASP A 242 1.79 -6.77 4.77
CA ASP A 242 3.06 -6.39 4.13
C ASP A 242 4.14 -6.09 5.18
N LYS A 243 3.80 -5.31 6.21
CA LYS A 243 4.74 -4.96 7.30
C LYS A 243 5.14 -6.19 8.11
N THR A 244 4.17 -7.03 8.46
CA THR A 244 4.42 -8.28 9.18
C THR A 244 5.31 -9.20 8.37
N GLY A 245 5.01 -9.36 7.08
CA GLY A 245 5.83 -10.13 6.17
C GLY A 245 7.26 -9.60 6.07
N ALA A 246 7.43 -8.27 6.00
CA ALA A 246 8.75 -7.64 5.98
C ALA A 246 9.54 -7.86 7.29
N LEU A 247 8.89 -7.76 8.47
CA LEU A 247 9.51 -8.07 9.76
C LEU A 247 9.91 -9.56 9.86
N LEU A 248 9.08 -10.45 9.33
CA LEU A 248 9.41 -11.88 9.26
C LEU A 248 10.59 -12.15 8.33
N ALA A 249 10.64 -11.46 7.18
CA ALA A 249 11.76 -11.56 6.25
C ALA A 249 13.05 -11.02 6.86
N ASP A 250 13.01 -9.87 7.56
CA ASP A 250 14.15 -9.31 8.30
C ASP A 250 14.63 -10.27 9.41
N ALA A 251 13.71 -10.83 10.19
CA ALA A 251 14.03 -11.79 11.22
C ALA A 251 14.61 -13.10 10.64
N ALA A 252 14.05 -13.58 9.52
CA ALA A 252 14.53 -14.77 8.84
C ALA A 252 15.90 -14.57 8.15
N HIS A 253 16.15 -13.39 7.60
CA HIS A 253 17.37 -13.07 6.87
C HIS A 253 18.64 -13.22 7.72
N ASN A 254 18.55 -12.95 9.02
CA ASN A 254 19.67 -13.15 9.94
C ASN A 254 20.11 -14.63 10.05
N GLU A 255 19.16 -15.55 9.95
CA GLU A 255 19.42 -17.00 10.01
C GLU A 255 19.59 -17.61 8.59
N PHE A 256 18.97 -17.01 7.60
CA PHE A 256 18.91 -17.47 6.21
C PHE A 256 19.23 -16.30 5.26
N PRO A 257 20.52 -15.99 5.00
CA PRO A 257 20.92 -14.80 4.22
C PRO A 257 20.34 -14.72 2.80
N ASN A 258 19.90 -15.84 2.23
CA ASN A 258 19.24 -15.88 0.91
C ASN A 258 17.71 -15.74 1.00
N THR A 259 17.22 -15.11 2.06
CA THR A 259 15.78 -14.82 2.20
C THR A 259 15.31 -13.90 1.07
N VAL A 260 14.19 -14.25 0.47
CA VAL A 260 13.51 -13.47 -0.57
C VAL A 260 12.09 -13.16 -0.09
N TYR A 261 11.68 -11.93 -0.26
CA TYR A 261 10.30 -11.51 0.01
C TYR A 261 9.46 -11.60 -1.26
N LEU A 262 8.35 -12.34 -1.22
CA LEU A 262 7.44 -12.49 -2.37
C LEU A 262 6.22 -11.59 -2.19
N VAL A 263 5.91 -10.83 -3.23
CA VAL A 263 4.69 -10.01 -3.35
C VAL A 263 3.83 -10.61 -4.45
N GLU A 264 2.65 -11.07 -4.08
CA GLU A 264 1.70 -11.66 -5.02
C GLU A 264 0.80 -10.58 -5.61
N LYS A 265 0.85 -10.40 -6.92
CA LYS A 265 0.04 -9.46 -7.71
C LYS A 265 -0.41 -10.11 -9.00
N GLU A 266 -1.48 -9.59 -9.57
CA GLU A 266 -2.00 -10.02 -10.87
C GLU A 266 -0.97 -9.83 -12.00
N PHE A 267 -0.18 -8.75 -11.92
CA PHE A 267 0.89 -8.41 -12.86
C PHE A 267 2.19 -8.14 -12.12
N PRO A 268 3.37 -8.32 -12.75
CA PRO A 268 4.61 -7.73 -12.29
C PRO A 268 4.49 -6.21 -12.27
N LEU A 269 5.51 -5.49 -11.84
CA LEU A 269 5.52 -4.04 -11.98
C LEU A 269 5.59 -3.68 -13.46
N MET A 270 4.75 -2.74 -13.87
CA MET A 270 4.59 -2.35 -15.27
C MET A 270 5.11 -0.93 -15.49
N SER A 271 5.47 -0.61 -16.73
CA SER A 271 5.92 0.72 -17.15
C SER A 271 4.85 1.82 -17.00
N ALA A 272 3.59 1.43 -16.91
CA ALA A 272 2.43 2.25 -16.55
C ALA A 272 1.31 1.36 -16.01
N ASP A 273 0.20 1.94 -15.55
CA ASP A 273 -1.00 1.17 -15.17
C ASP A 273 -1.59 0.47 -16.41
N PRO A 274 -1.56 -0.87 -16.49
CA PRO A 274 -2.03 -1.60 -17.68
C PRO A 274 -3.53 -1.46 -17.93
N LYS A 275 -4.30 -1.01 -16.93
CA LYS A 275 -5.73 -0.70 -17.10
C LYS A 275 -5.97 0.60 -17.88
N ARG A 276 -4.97 1.48 -17.91
CA ARG A 276 -5.01 2.76 -18.63
C ARG A 276 -4.19 2.72 -19.92
N ILE A 277 -3.03 2.07 -19.87
CA ILE A 277 -2.08 1.93 -20.97
C ILE A 277 -1.93 0.44 -21.28
N PRO A 278 -2.72 -0.13 -22.20
CA PRO A 278 -2.65 -1.56 -22.54
C PRO A 278 -1.27 -2.00 -23.06
N GLU A 279 -0.50 -1.08 -23.64
CA GLU A 279 0.85 -1.31 -24.16
C GLU A 279 1.95 -1.25 -23.10
N ALA A 280 1.58 -1.10 -21.82
CA ALA A 280 2.53 -1.09 -20.73
C ALA A 280 3.39 -2.36 -20.72
N LYS A 281 4.69 -2.18 -20.53
CA LYS A 281 5.70 -3.25 -20.55
C LYS A 281 6.09 -3.67 -19.14
N PRO A 282 6.38 -4.96 -18.89
CA PRO A 282 6.82 -5.41 -17.58
C PRO A 282 8.24 -4.89 -17.26
N ILE A 283 8.43 -4.44 -16.03
CA ILE A 283 9.72 -4.03 -15.46
C ILE A 283 10.39 -5.26 -14.85
N ARG A 284 11.44 -5.75 -15.46
CA ARG A 284 12.12 -6.99 -15.02
C ARG A 284 12.96 -6.81 -13.76
N ARG A 285 13.61 -5.66 -13.63
CA ARG A 285 14.51 -5.35 -12.51
C ARG A 285 14.33 -3.92 -12.05
N MET A 286 14.37 -3.72 -10.74
CA MET A 286 14.24 -2.42 -10.11
C MET A 286 15.17 -2.34 -8.91
N THR A 287 15.78 -1.18 -8.67
CA THR A 287 16.54 -0.94 -7.44
C THR A 287 15.60 -0.72 -6.27
N HIS A 288 16.04 -1.02 -5.03
CA HIS A 288 15.26 -0.65 -3.83
C HIS A 288 14.99 0.85 -3.77
N PHE A 289 15.96 1.65 -4.23
CA PHE A 289 15.80 3.10 -4.30
C PHE A 289 14.61 3.48 -5.21
N LEU A 290 14.57 3.01 -6.46
CA LEU A 290 13.49 3.31 -7.39
C LEU A 290 12.13 2.78 -6.90
N ALA A 291 12.12 1.61 -6.27
CA ALA A 291 10.92 1.06 -5.67
C ALA A 291 10.39 1.97 -4.53
N ARG A 292 11.28 2.56 -3.73
CA ARG A 292 10.89 3.53 -2.68
C ARG A 292 10.31 4.82 -3.29
N GLU A 293 10.88 5.31 -4.37
CA GLU A 293 10.32 6.46 -5.09
C GLU A 293 8.93 6.14 -5.68
N LEU A 294 8.76 4.96 -6.25
CA LEU A 294 7.49 4.55 -6.83
C LEU A 294 6.41 4.29 -5.76
N PHE A 295 6.76 3.68 -4.62
CA PHE A 295 5.81 3.28 -3.58
C PHE A 295 5.84 4.16 -2.34
N GLY A 296 6.92 4.91 -2.08
CA GLY A 296 7.12 5.73 -0.90
C GLY A 296 6.12 6.87 -0.77
N ASP A 297 5.65 7.36 -1.89
CA ASP A 297 4.68 8.45 -1.99
C ASP A 297 3.22 8.01 -1.73
N VAL A 298 3.01 6.73 -1.45
CA VAL A 298 1.69 6.12 -1.36
C VAL A 298 1.31 5.85 0.11
N ARG A 299 1.47 6.82 1.01
CA ARG A 299 0.84 6.75 2.34
C ARG A 299 -0.67 6.76 2.18
N GLY A 300 -1.25 5.58 1.98
CA GLY A 300 -2.69 5.36 1.90
C GLY A 300 -3.29 5.28 0.49
N ALA A 301 -2.52 5.35 -0.59
CA ALA A 301 -3.07 5.12 -1.93
C ALA A 301 -3.48 3.64 -2.10
N LYS A 302 -4.73 3.46 -2.47
CA LYS A 302 -5.28 2.16 -2.86
C LYS A 302 -4.61 1.74 -4.17
N GLY A 303 -3.64 0.81 -4.14
CA GLY A 303 -3.10 0.24 -5.36
C GLY A 303 -1.59 0.05 -5.46
N GLY A 304 -0.79 0.46 -4.47
CA GLY A 304 0.65 0.16 -4.46
C GLY A 304 0.92 -1.36 -4.38
N ALA A 305 1.99 -1.82 -5.03
CA ALA A 305 2.37 -3.23 -4.97
C ALA A 305 2.80 -3.65 -3.55
N LEU A 306 3.41 -2.74 -2.80
CA LEU A 306 3.94 -2.98 -1.46
C LEU A 306 3.77 -1.72 -0.59
N HIS A 307 3.52 -1.90 0.71
CA HIS A 307 3.46 -0.79 1.66
C HIS A 307 4.85 -0.16 1.86
N SER A 308 4.93 1.18 1.89
CA SER A 308 6.21 1.91 1.98
C SER A 308 7.07 1.51 3.20
N GLU A 309 6.46 1.34 4.38
CA GLU A 309 7.18 0.92 5.58
C GLU A 309 7.72 -0.52 5.47
N ALA A 310 7.01 -1.41 4.78
CA ALA A 310 7.52 -2.75 4.50
C ALA A 310 8.76 -2.68 3.59
N LEU A 311 8.69 -1.85 2.56
CA LEU A 311 9.82 -1.63 1.66
C LEU A 311 11.03 -1.02 2.39
N ASP A 312 10.81 -0.11 3.34
CA ASP A 312 11.89 0.45 4.17
C ASP A 312 12.59 -0.61 5.02
N ILE A 313 11.84 -1.55 5.61
CA ILE A 313 12.40 -2.66 6.38
C ILE A 313 13.26 -3.54 5.48
N LEU A 314 12.75 -3.93 4.30
CA LEU A 314 13.40 -4.84 3.38
C LEU A 314 14.65 -4.21 2.74
N SER A 315 14.56 -2.94 2.31
CA SER A 315 15.66 -2.24 1.65
C SER A 315 16.85 -1.98 2.56
N ARG A 316 16.61 -1.66 3.86
CA ARG A 316 17.70 -1.48 4.85
C ARG A 316 18.54 -2.73 5.05
N LYS A 317 18.03 -3.89 4.73
CA LYS A 317 18.71 -5.19 4.86
C LYS A 317 19.17 -5.76 3.51
N GLY A 318 18.89 -5.09 2.40
CA GLY A 318 19.16 -5.58 1.06
C GLY A 318 18.42 -6.88 0.73
N ILE A 319 17.24 -7.09 1.34
CA ILE A 319 16.43 -8.29 1.09
C ILE A 319 15.78 -8.18 -0.28
N ASN A 320 16.07 -9.12 -1.15
CA ASN A 320 15.49 -9.17 -2.49
C ASN A 320 13.96 -9.34 -2.41
N ILE A 321 13.24 -8.56 -3.24
CA ILE A 321 11.80 -8.61 -3.36
C ILE A 321 11.43 -9.11 -4.75
N VAL A 322 10.50 -10.04 -4.85
CA VAL A 322 9.99 -10.57 -6.11
C VAL A 322 8.49 -10.27 -6.18
N VAL A 323 8.08 -9.51 -7.19
CA VAL A 323 6.68 -9.25 -7.51
C VAL A 323 6.27 -10.14 -8.66
N MET A 324 5.25 -10.96 -8.50
CA MET A 324 4.81 -11.92 -9.51
C MET A 324 3.36 -12.35 -9.34
N ASN A 325 2.77 -12.85 -10.42
CA ASN A 325 1.51 -13.58 -10.36
C ASN A 325 1.77 -14.99 -9.80
N PRO A 326 1.17 -15.38 -8.67
CA PRO A 326 1.36 -16.72 -8.10
C PRO A 326 0.71 -17.84 -8.93
N GLU A 327 -0.23 -17.53 -9.81
CA GLU A 327 -0.92 -18.48 -10.68
C GLU A 327 -0.10 -18.87 -11.90
N GLU A 328 0.90 -18.04 -12.25
CA GLU A 328 1.78 -18.27 -13.38
C GLU A 328 3.13 -18.87 -12.96
N PRO A 329 3.77 -19.70 -13.81
CA PRO A 329 5.14 -20.13 -13.58
C PRO A 329 6.07 -18.91 -13.54
N PRO A 330 7.02 -18.83 -12.59
CA PRO A 330 7.98 -17.72 -12.57
C PRO A 330 8.82 -17.69 -13.84
N ALA A 331 8.68 -16.60 -14.58
CA ALA A 331 9.45 -16.33 -15.80
C ALA A 331 9.93 -14.86 -15.78
N ALA A 332 10.94 -14.54 -16.55
CA ALA A 332 11.50 -13.19 -16.57
C ALA A 332 10.50 -12.14 -17.06
N GLU A 333 9.57 -12.52 -17.91
CA GLU A 333 8.53 -11.66 -18.48
C GLU A 333 7.37 -11.38 -17.54
N ASN A 334 7.12 -12.25 -16.55
CA ASN A 334 6.00 -12.12 -15.60
C ASN A 334 6.46 -11.88 -14.15
N THR A 335 7.72 -11.46 -13.98
CA THR A 335 8.33 -11.26 -12.67
C THR A 335 9.12 -9.96 -12.62
N THR A 336 8.95 -9.17 -11.56
CA THR A 336 9.85 -8.05 -11.23
C THR A 336 10.73 -8.43 -10.06
N LEU A 337 12.05 -8.30 -10.21
CA LEU A 337 13.03 -8.46 -9.15
C LEU A 337 13.48 -7.10 -8.65
N ILE A 338 13.19 -6.77 -7.38
CA ILE A 338 13.69 -5.58 -6.69
C ILE A 338 14.90 -6.00 -5.86
N GLN A 339 16.06 -5.44 -6.17
CA GLN A 339 17.34 -5.73 -5.51
C GLN A 339 18.32 -4.59 -5.74
N ASP A 340 19.39 -4.51 -4.97
CA ASP A 340 20.45 -3.54 -5.23
C ASP A 340 21.33 -4.01 -6.39
N PHE A 341 21.56 -3.12 -7.34
CA PHE A 341 22.49 -3.28 -8.46
C PHE A 341 22.89 -1.91 -9.01
N THR A 342 24.05 -1.86 -9.65
CA THR A 342 24.44 -0.69 -10.43
C THR A 342 23.70 -0.69 -11.75
N ALA A 343 22.83 0.30 -11.95
CA ALA A 343 22.08 0.45 -13.19
C ALA A 343 22.89 1.24 -14.21
N GLU A 344 22.99 0.73 -15.43
CA GLU A 344 23.49 1.50 -16.57
C GLU A 344 22.51 2.61 -16.92
N PRO A 345 22.99 3.76 -17.48
CA PRO A 345 22.11 4.83 -17.93
C PRO A 345 21.11 4.34 -18.97
N ASN A 346 19.87 4.17 -18.57
CA ASN A 346 18.82 3.59 -19.43
C ASN A 346 17.69 4.56 -19.78
N GLY A 347 17.57 5.66 -19.05
CA GLY A 347 16.51 6.63 -19.22
C GLY A 347 15.25 6.30 -18.40
N VAL A 348 14.11 6.83 -18.85
CA VAL A 348 12.82 6.62 -18.20
C VAL A 348 12.30 5.22 -18.50
N GLU A 349 11.86 4.51 -17.48
CA GLU A 349 11.35 3.13 -17.56
C GLU A 349 9.88 3.03 -17.11
N ILE A 350 9.41 3.98 -16.29
CA ILE A 350 8.07 3.98 -15.70
C ILE A 350 7.47 5.36 -15.78
N ILE A 351 6.20 5.41 -16.18
CA ILE A 351 5.35 6.61 -16.12
C ILE A 351 4.22 6.31 -15.13
N ALA A 352 4.08 7.16 -14.14
CA ALA A 352 3.03 7.04 -13.13
C ALA A 352 2.33 8.38 -12.94
N GLY A 353 1.08 8.36 -12.51
CA GLY A 353 0.34 9.58 -12.22
C GLY A 353 -0.55 9.41 -11.00
N LYS A 354 -0.66 10.48 -10.21
CA LYS A 354 -1.44 10.51 -8.99
C LYS A 354 -2.18 11.82 -8.85
N LYS A 355 -3.49 11.73 -8.60
CA LYS A 355 -4.26 12.90 -8.20
C LYS A 355 -3.77 13.39 -6.84
N VAL A 356 -3.60 14.69 -6.69
CA VAL A 356 -3.37 15.35 -5.41
C VAL A 356 -4.55 16.28 -5.11
N PRO A 357 -4.92 16.44 -3.84
CA PRO A 357 -6.10 17.23 -3.49
C PRO A 357 -5.95 18.69 -3.92
N PHE A 358 -4.75 19.24 -3.77
CA PHE A 358 -4.39 20.60 -4.13
C PHE A 358 -2.88 20.80 -4.05
N ALA A 359 -2.39 21.86 -4.67
CA ALA A 359 -1.07 22.42 -4.45
C ALA A 359 -1.20 23.81 -3.83
N LEU A 360 -0.31 24.13 -2.90
CA LEU A 360 -0.27 25.42 -2.22
C LEU A 360 1.06 26.11 -2.54
N GLN A 361 1.01 27.35 -2.99
CA GLN A 361 2.18 28.16 -3.22
C GLN A 361 2.16 29.38 -2.31
N ILE A 362 3.27 29.62 -1.63
CA ILE A 362 3.53 30.83 -0.86
C ILE A 362 4.54 31.66 -1.64
N SER A 363 4.22 32.93 -1.91
CA SER A 363 5.07 33.85 -2.67
C SER A 363 5.27 35.13 -1.86
N ASP A 364 6.50 35.38 -1.39
CA ASP A 364 6.84 36.57 -0.68
C ASP A 364 8.35 36.86 -0.78
N SER A 365 8.72 38.14 -0.86
CA SER A 365 10.11 38.55 -0.89
C SER A 365 10.86 38.26 0.42
N ALA A 366 10.16 38.15 1.55
CA ALA A 366 10.74 37.77 2.84
C ALA A 366 11.19 36.30 2.91
N LEU A 367 10.81 35.46 1.92
CA LEU A 367 11.24 34.08 1.81
C LEU A 367 12.67 33.95 1.30
N ILE A 368 13.19 34.96 0.60
CA ILE A 368 14.48 34.87 -0.06
C ILE A 368 15.59 34.66 0.97
N GLY A 369 16.20 33.45 0.91
CA GLY A 369 17.32 33.09 1.77
C GLY A 369 17.00 33.00 3.27
N ASN A 370 15.71 32.78 3.63
CA ASN A 370 15.27 32.66 5.01
C ASN A 370 14.95 31.19 5.41
N PRO A 371 15.94 30.39 5.81
CA PRO A 371 15.72 29.01 6.21
C PRO A 371 14.88 28.87 7.48
N GLU A 372 14.76 29.90 8.33
CA GLU A 372 13.90 29.88 9.52
C GLU A 372 12.43 29.87 9.13
N PHE A 373 12.07 30.56 8.05
CA PHE A 373 10.72 30.53 7.50
C PHE A 373 10.33 29.14 7.03
N GLU A 374 11.18 28.51 6.22
CA GLU A 374 10.93 27.15 5.72
C GLU A 374 10.79 26.16 6.89
N ALA A 375 11.69 26.24 7.87
CA ALA A 375 11.65 25.39 9.06
C ALA A 375 10.38 25.61 9.90
N ASP A 376 9.90 26.86 10.00
CA ASP A 376 8.68 27.19 10.72
C ASP A 376 7.45 26.63 10.04
N ILE A 377 7.32 26.80 8.73
CA ILE A 377 6.22 26.25 7.94
C ILE A 377 6.20 24.72 8.01
N MET A 378 7.36 24.06 7.95
CA MET A 378 7.45 22.61 8.11
C MET A 378 6.99 22.16 9.51
N ARG A 379 7.40 22.86 10.57
CA ARG A 379 6.94 22.57 11.95
C ARG A 379 5.44 22.77 12.07
N TRP A 380 4.90 23.83 11.44
CA TRP A 380 3.48 24.12 11.47
C TRP A 380 2.67 22.98 10.82
N PHE A 381 3.05 22.53 9.60
CA PHE A 381 2.40 21.41 8.93
C PHE A 381 2.47 20.13 9.77
N HIS A 382 3.64 19.84 10.33
CA HIS A 382 3.82 18.66 11.20
C HIS A 382 2.90 18.72 12.43
N ALA A 383 2.82 19.86 13.11
CA ALA A 383 1.98 20.05 14.29
C ALA A 383 0.47 19.90 13.98
N HIS A 384 0.05 20.16 12.75
CA HIS A 384 -1.34 20.02 12.30
C HIS A 384 -1.61 18.70 11.55
N GLY A 385 -0.66 17.77 11.58
CA GLY A 385 -0.82 16.43 10.98
C GLY A 385 -0.81 16.41 9.46
N ALA A 386 -0.42 17.49 8.79
CA ALA A 386 -0.35 17.55 7.34
C ALA A 386 0.98 16.99 6.83
N ALA A 387 0.94 15.88 6.10
CA ALA A 387 2.12 15.29 5.49
C ALA A 387 2.33 15.87 4.07
N ILE A 388 3.47 16.54 3.91
CA ILE A 388 3.88 17.11 2.64
C ILE A 388 4.37 15.99 1.72
N GLN A 389 3.93 16.03 0.47
CA GLN A 389 4.30 15.07 -0.55
C GLN A 389 5.49 15.55 -1.38
N HIS A 390 5.39 16.74 -1.95
CA HIS A 390 6.47 17.40 -2.69
C HIS A 390 6.65 18.84 -2.26
N ILE A 391 7.87 19.31 -2.41
CA ILE A 391 8.24 20.71 -2.21
C ILE A 391 9.00 21.17 -3.45
N ALA A 392 8.57 22.29 -4.02
CA ALA A 392 9.31 22.98 -5.06
C ALA A 392 9.59 24.41 -4.59
N THR A 393 10.84 24.84 -4.67
CA THR A 393 11.29 26.16 -4.20
C THR A 393 11.91 26.95 -5.33
N SER A 394 11.72 28.28 -5.28
CA SER A 394 12.50 29.26 -6.01
C SER A 394 12.90 30.37 -5.05
N GLU A 395 13.62 31.39 -5.51
CA GLU A 395 14.11 32.48 -4.63
C GLU A 395 13.00 33.16 -3.81
N GLY A 396 11.82 33.33 -4.37
CA GLY A 396 10.70 34.04 -3.70
C GLY A 396 9.43 33.20 -3.55
N THR A 397 9.48 31.92 -3.82
CA THR A 397 8.29 31.04 -3.73
C THR A 397 8.60 29.67 -3.17
N VAL A 398 7.66 29.14 -2.40
CA VAL A 398 7.66 27.74 -1.94
C VAL A 398 6.33 27.13 -2.29
N SER A 399 6.35 26.00 -2.98
CA SER A 399 5.15 25.25 -3.38
C SER A 399 5.13 23.89 -2.69
N PHE A 400 3.96 23.51 -2.21
CA PHE A 400 3.74 22.26 -1.50
C PHE A 400 2.62 21.47 -2.16
N THR A 401 2.77 20.15 -2.22
CA THR A 401 1.66 19.23 -2.47
C THR A 401 1.46 18.30 -1.28
N PHE A 402 0.26 17.79 -1.10
CA PHE A 402 -0.13 17.02 0.09
C PHE A 402 -0.74 15.68 -0.29
N HIS A 403 -0.73 14.73 0.64
CA HIS A 403 -1.42 13.46 0.46
C HIS A 403 -2.94 13.62 0.52
N GLU A 404 -3.65 12.74 -0.18
CA GLU A 404 -5.12 12.70 -0.18
C GLU A 404 -5.65 12.49 1.26
N GLY A 405 -6.61 13.31 1.67
CA GLY A 405 -7.25 13.23 3.00
C GLY A 405 -6.60 14.08 4.09
N GLU A 406 -5.49 14.77 3.82
CA GLU A 406 -4.78 15.62 4.80
C GLU A 406 -5.12 17.11 4.69
N TYR A 407 -6.01 17.48 3.77
CA TYR A 407 -6.50 18.85 3.62
C TYR A 407 -7.86 19.05 4.26
N SER A 408 -7.98 20.20 4.93
CA SER A 408 -9.28 20.77 5.30
C SER A 408 -9.22 22.29 5.13
N ASP A 409 -10.36 22.94 4.89
CA ASP A 409 -10.46 24.39 4.90
C ASP A 409 -9.96 25.01 6.22
N ALA A 410 -10.08 24.26 7.31
CA ALA A 410 -9.53 24.63 8.61
C ALA A 410 -7.99 24.70 8.58
N LEU A 411 -7.31 23.73 7.93
CA LEU A 411 -5.85 23.74 7.76
C LEU A 411 -5.41 24.98 6.95
N ARG A 412 -6.09 25.27 5.85
CA ARG A 412 -5.83 26.46 5.02
C ARG A 412 -5.99 27.74 5.82
N THR A 413 -7.12 27.89 6.51
CA THR A 413 -7.41 29.07 7.33
C THR A 413 -6.38 29.24 8.44
N GLY A 414 -6.02 28.15 9.12
CA GLY A 414 -4.99 28.13 10.17
C GLY A 414 -3.61 28.52 9.64
N LEU A 415 -3.22 28.03 8.45
CA LEU A 415 -1.97 28.41 7.80
C LEU A 415 -1.94 29.91 7.47
N MET A 416 -3.01 30.46 6.90
CA MET A 416 -3.10 31.89 6.62
C MET A 416 -2.98 32.74 7.88
N GLN A 417 -3.63 32.35 8.98
CA GLN A 417 -3.50 33.03 10.28
C GLN A 417 -2.07 32.95 10.82
N HIS A 418 -1.42 31.78 10.68
CA HIS A 418 -0.04 31.59 11.11
C HIS A 418 0.92 32.47 10.30
N LEU A 419 0.82 32.49 8.97
CA LEU A 419 1.63 33.33 8.11
C LEU A 419 1.48 34.82 8.44
N GLN A 420 0.26 35.27 8.70
CA GLN A 420 0.00 36.65 9.11
C GLN A 420 0.60 36.99 10.48
N SER A 421 0.41 36.12 11.48
CA SER A 421 0.82 36.40 12.86
C SER A 421 2.33 36.22 13.08
N ALA A 422 2.94 35.20 12.48
CA ALA A 422 4.36 34.89 12.68
C ALA A 422 5.30 35.64 11.72
N HIS A 423 4.83 35.88 10.50
CA HIS A 423 5.68 36.39 9.41
C HIS A 423 5.18 37.70 8.80
N GLY A 424 4.02 38.23 9.23
CA GLY A 424 3.42 39.45 8.68
C GLY A 424 2.92 39.27 7.24
N ILE A 425 2.85 38.05 6.74
CA ILE A 425 2.45 37.72 5.37
C ILE A 425 0.92 37.72 5.31
N SER A 426 0.37 38.73 4.62
CA SER A 426 -1.09 38.86 4.46
C SER A 426 -1.41 39.29 3.03
N GLY A 427 -2.34 38.58 2.41
CA GLY A 427 -2.87 38.92 1.09
C GLY A 427 -3.27 37.70 0.29
N SER A 428 -4.33 37.83 -0.51
CA SER A 428 -4.82 36.75 -1.39
C SER A 428 -3.80 36.36 -2.47
N ASP A 429 -2.89 37.28 -2.80
CA ASP A 429 -1.89 37.06 -3.84
C ASP A 429 -0.62 36.36 -3.34
N THR A 430 -0.42 36.36 -2.02
CA THR A 430 0.76 35.74 -1.38
C THR A 430 0.62 34.23 -1.24
N VAL A 431 -0.60 33.75 -1.08
CA VAL A 431 -0.88 32.30 -0.97
C VAL A 431 -1.86 31.88 -2.05
N LYS A 432 -1.36 31.14 -3.03
CA LYS A 432 -2.17 30.55 -4.10
C LYS A 432 -2.47 29.09 -3.79
N VAL A 433 -3.71 28.69 -4.02
CA VAL A 433 -4.13 27.29 -3.95
C VAL A 433 -4.57 26.87 -5.34
N LEU A 434 -3.98 25.79 -5.84
CA LEU A 434 -4.38 25.13 -7.07
C LEU A 434 -5.12 23.86 -6.71
N GLU A 435 -6.37 23.75 -7.07
CA GLU A 435 -7.21 22.56 -6.91
C GLU A 435 -7.27 21.77 -8.22
N ASN A 436 -7.73 20.51 -8.15
CA ASN A 436 -7.82 19.64 -9.30
C ASN A 436 -6.52 19.47 -10.07
N VAL A 437 -5.45 19.16 -9.36
CA VAL A 437 -4.11 18.95 -9.90
C VAL A 437 -3.66 17.50 -9.71
N SER A 438 -2.69 17.12 -10.53
CA SER A 438 -2.06 15.79 -10.51
C SER A 438 -0.56 15.90 -10.58
N LEU A 439 0.11 14.95 -9.91
CA LEU A 439 1.53 14.69 -10.10
C LEU A 439 1.71 13.60 -11.13
N VAL A 440 2.55 13.83 -12.11
CA VAL A 440 2.99 12.84 -13.10
C VAL A 440 4.49 12.64 -12.93
N TYR A 441 4.88 11.38 -12.87
CA TYR A 441 6.24 10.95 -12.60
C TYR A 441 6.84 10.22 -13.79
N CYS A 442 8.05 10.61 -14.16
CA CYS A 442 8.93 9.83 -15.01
C CYS A 442 10.02 9.22 -14.13
N LEU A 443 10.07 7.88 -14.05
CA LEU A 443 10.99 7.17 -13.16
C LEU A 443 11.88 6.20 -13.96
N GLY A 444 13.13 6.03 -13.51
CA GLY A 444 14.07 5.07 -14.08
C GLY A 444 15.17 4.72 -13.09
N ASN A 445 15.74 3.51 -13.19
CA ASN A 445 16.82 3.08 -12.32
C ASN A 445 18.06 3.98 -12.44
N ASN A 446 18.29 4.52 -13.62
CA ASN A 446 19.33 5.51 -13.90
C ASN A 446 18.93 6.28 -15.15
N MET A 447 18.48 7.51 -15.01
CA MET A 447 18.07 8.39 -16.12
C MET A 447 19.21 9.30 -16.60
N GLY A 448 20.48 9.03 -16.24
CA GLY A 448 21.66 9.84 -16.52
C GLY A 448 22.01 10.01 -18.00
N ARG A 449 21.03 9.97 -18.90
CA ARG A 449 21.18 10.28 -20.31
C ARG A 449 20.82 11.74 -20.57
N PRO A 450 21.68 12.51 -21.26
CA PRO A 450 21.35 13.89 -21.63
C PRO A 450 20.03 13.97 -22.42
N GLY A 451 19.23 15.00 -22.11
CA GLY A 451 18.01 15.29 -22.83
C GLY A 451 16.74 14.63 -22.32
N GLN A 452 16.78 13.88 -21.22
CA GLN A 452 15.57 13.24 -20.66
C GLN A 452 14.50 14.29 -20.26
N ALA A 453 14.90 15.35 -19.58
CA ALA A 453 13.99 16.44 -19.21
C ALA A 453 13.44 17.17 -20.45
N ALA A 454 14.28 17.44 -21.45
CA ALA A 454 13.82 18.03 -22.72
C ALA A 454 12.81 17.12 -23.43
N LYS A 455 13.08 15.81 -23.46
CA LYS A 455 12.17 14.82 -24.04
C LYS A 455 10.81 14.82 -23.36
N ALA A 456 10.79 14.86 -22.01
CA ALA A 456 9.57 14.89 -21.23
C ALA A 456 8.76 16.19 -21.44
N THR A 457 9.43 17.36 -21.36
CA THR A 457 8.75 18.66 -21.53
C THR A 457 8.23 18.84 -22.96
N THR A 458 8.97 18.41 -23.98
CA THR A 458 8.49 18.43 -25.38
C THR A 458 7.27 17.51 -25.57
N ALA A 459 7.28 16.33 -24.94
CA ALA A 459 6.12 15.43 -25.01
C ALA A 459 4.86 16.07 -24.39
N LEU A 460 5.00 16.72 -23.24
CA LEU A 460 3.89 17.42 -22.58
C LEU A 460 3.43 18.65 -23.38
N GLU A 461 4.34 19.42 -23.99
CA GLU A 461 4.01 20.52 -24.87
C GLU A 461 3.19 20.05 -26.08
N LEU A 462 3.62 18.96 -26.75
CA LEU A 462 2.91 18.39 -27.88
C LEU A 462 1.52 17.84 -27.50
N ALA A 463 1.34 17.46 -26.26
CA ALA A 463 0.05 17.05 -25.71
C ALA A 463 -0.83 18.26 -25.29
N GLY A 464 -0.32 19.49 -25.36
CA GLY A 464 -1.02 20.69 -24.92
C GLY A 464 -1.14 20.81 -23.40
N VAL A 465 -0.31 20.12 -22.64
CA VAL A 465 -0.34 20.05 -21.17
C VAL A 465 0.44 21.22 -20.57
N ASP A 466 -0.21 22.02 -19.72
CA ASP A 466 0.43 23.09 -18.97
C ASP A 466 1.11 22.55 -17.71
N ILE A 467 2.39 22.87 -17.55
CA ILE A 467 3.22 22.41 -16.43
C ILE A 467 3.26 23.47 -15.34
N ARG A 468 2.69 23.19 -14.17
CA ARG A 468 2.64 24.11 -13.03
C ARG A 468 3.97 24.19 -12.27
N PHE A 469 4.66 23.06 -12.09
CA PHE A 469 6.06 22.99 -11.67
C PHE A 469 6.73 21.70 -12.15
N ILE A 470 8.07 21.70 -12.12
CA ILE A 470 8.92 20.53 -12.39
C ILE A 470 9.89 20.38 -11.24
N THR A 471 10.07 19.14 -10.76
CA THR A 471 11.15 18.80 -9.84
C THR A 471 11.95 17.61 -10.36
N GLN A 472 13.27 17.65 -10.19
CA GLN A 472 14.18 16.55 -10.51
C GLN A 472 15.29 16.52 -9.44
N GLY A 473 15.49 15.35 -8.83
CA GLY A 473 16.56 15.13 -7.86
C GLY A 473 17.93 14.94 -8.53
N LEU A 474 19.00 15.17 -7.78
CA LEU A 474 20.38 14.94 -8.22
C LEU A 474 20.70 13.46 -8.51
N ASN A 475 19.86 12.55 -8.04
CA ASN A 475 20.01 11.11 -8.24
C ASN A 475 19.58 10.62 -9.63
N GLU A 476 19.04 11.52 -10.46
CA GLU A 476 18.60 11.22 -11.83
C GLU A 476 17.70 9.99 -11.95
N SER A 477 16.83 9.75 -10.95
CA SER A 477 15.93 8.60 -10.95
C SER A 477 14.46 8.98 -11.06
N VAL A 478 14.12 10.25 -10.79
CA VAL A 478 12.73 10.75 -10.82
C VAL A 478 12.68 12.16 -11.37
N MET A 479 11.77 12.39 -12.30
CA MET A 479 11.26 13.72 -12.67
C MET A 479 9.78 13.76 -12.34
N THR A 480 9.34 14.85 -11.71
CA THR A 480 7.95 15.04 -11.30
C THR A 480 7.40 16.30 -11.93
N PHE A 481 6.21 16.21 -12.49
CA PHE A 481 5.47 17.30 -13.10
C PHE A 481 4.16 17.51 -12.35
N LEU A 482 3.86 18.72 -11.91
CA LEU A 482 2.53 19.11 -11.46
C LEU A 482 1.77 19.67 -12.66
N ILE A 483 0.60 19.10 -12.93
CA ILE A 483 -0.28 19.48 -14.04
C ILE A 483 -1.73 19.54 -13.57
N ASP A 484 -2.63 20.03 -14.40
CA ASP A 484 -4.06 19.97 -14.12
C ASP A 484 -4.57 18.52 -14.21
N GLU A 485 -5.55 18.15 -13.36
CA GLU A 485 -6.05 16.77 -13.26
C GLU A 485 -6.68 16.29 -14.57
N GLU A 486 -7.31 17.18 -15.34
CA GLU A 486 -7.94 16.86 -16.62
C GLU A 486 -6.93 16.39 -17.67
N ASP A 487 -5.68 16.83 -17.58
CA ASP A 487 -4.60 16.49 -18.51
C ASP A 487 -3.84 15.22 -18.13
N ARG A 488 -4.08 14.68 -16.93
CA ARG A 488 -3.28 13.58 -16.38
C ARG A 488 -3.18 12.37 -17.28
N ASP A 489 -4.31 11.89 -17.79
CA ASP A 489 -4.34 10.66 -18.58
C ASP A 489 -3.69 10.87 -19.95
N CYS A 490 -3.86 12.05 -20.55
CA CYS A 490 -3.18 12.45 -21.78
C CYS A 490 -1.67 12.57 -21.59
N ALA A 491 -1.24 13.20 -20.49
CA ALA A 491 0.17 13.34 -20.14
C ALA A 491 0.85 11.96 -19.95
N ILE A 492 0.21 11.05 -19.21
CA ILE A 492 0.73 9.69 -18.98
C ILE A 492 0.87 8.95 -20.30
N GLN A 493 -0.17 8.99 -21.17
CA GLN A 493 -0.13 8.34 -22.48
C GLN A 493 1.02 8.90 -23.33
N MET A 494 1.10 10.21 -23.50
CA MET A 494 2.12 10.85 -24.33
C MET A 494 3.54 10.58 -23.83
N LEU A 495 3.77 10.67 -22.52
CA LEU A 495 5.08 10.34 -21.94
C LEU A 495 5.42 8.85 -22.12
N HIS A 496 4.45 7.96 -21.95
CA HIS A 496 4.66 6.53 -22.19
C HIS A 496 4.99 6.23 -23.65
N ASP A 497 4.27 6.84 -24.59
CA ASP A 497 4.52 6.67 -26.02
C ASP A 497 5.93 7.13 -26.38
N VAL A 498 6.34 8.30 -25.91
CA VAL A 498 7.64 8.89 -26.24
C VAL A 498 8.80 8.15 -25.57
N PHE A 499 8.66 7.69 -24.32
CA PHE A 499 9.77 7.06 -23.59
C PHE A 499 9.83 5.54 -23.73
N ILE A 500 8.68 4.88 -23.86
CA ILE A 500 8.58 3.41 -23.74
C ILE A 500 8.20 2.75 -25.07
N SER A 501 7.31 3.37 -25.84
CA SER A 501 6.80 2.76 -27.09
C SER A 501 7.62 3.14 -28.30
N MET A 502 8.04 4.40 -28.39
CA MET A 502 8.81 4.94 -29.53
C MET A 502 10.27 4.51 -29.45
N ASP A 503 10.86 4.13 -30.56
CA ASP A 503 12.29 3.87 -30.62
C ASP A 503 13.15 5.17 -30.68
N ASP A 504 14.40 5.06 -30.28
CA ASP A 504 15.32 6.21 -30.22
C ASP A 504 15.58 6.84 -31.62
N MET A 505 15.47 6.08 -32.71
CA MET A 505 15.66 6.57 -34.07
C MET A 505 14.46 7.42 -34.52
N GLU A 506 13.26 6.97 -34.18
CA GLU A 506 12.03 7.69 -34.47
C GLU A 506 11.98 9.01 -33.71
N TYR A 507 12.33 8.98 -32.41
CA TYR A 507 12.41 10.19 -31.61
C TYR A 507 13.45 11.18 -32.14
N ARG A 508 14.64 10.72 -32.58
CA ARG A 508 15.66 11.60 -33.17
C ARG A 508 15.16 12.27 -34.45
N ARG A 509 14.41 11.59 -35.29
CA ARG A 509 13.80 12.19 -36.51
C ARG A 509 12.83 13.31 -36.14
N ILE A 510 12.04 13.11 -35.09
CA ILE A 510 11.13 14.16 -34.60
C ILE A 510 11.93 15.36 -34.07
N GLN A 511 12.98 15.12 -33.27
CA GLN A 511 13.86 16.18 -32.76
C GLN A 511 14.54 16.98 -33.89
N GLU A 512 15.07 16.31 -34.91
CA GLU A 512 15.73 16.95 -36.03
C GLU A 512 14.76 17.84 -36.80
N ARG A 513 13.54 17.36 -37.00
CA ARG A 513 12.47 18.14 -37.66
C ARG A 513 12.10 19.38 -36.85
N PHE A 514 11.84 19.20 -35.58
CA PHE A 514 11.50 20.29 -34.65
C PHE A 514 12.62 21.33 -34.55
N ARG A 515 13.88 20.87 -34.47
CA ARG A 515 15.06 21.75 -34.50
C ARG A 515 15.17 22.56 -35.79
N ALA A 516 14.90 21.93 -36.92
CA ALA A 516 14.92 22.61 -38.23
C ALA A 516 13.85 23.71 -38.29
N ASP A 517 12.63 23.41 -37.82
CA ASP A 517 11.52 24.37 -37.82
C ASP A 517 11.80 25.57 -36.89
N ILE A 518 12.37 25.33 -35.70
CA ILE A 518 12.80 26.43 -34.80
C ILE A 518 13.89 27.31 -35.45
N LEU A 519 14.93 26.67 -36.02
CA LEU A 519 16.00 27.42 -36.66
C LEU A 519 15.49 28.28 -37.83
N GLN A 520 14.57 27.73 -38.62
CA GLN A 520 13.92 28.46 -39.68
C GLN A 520 13.09 29.63 -39.16
N ALA A 521 12.33 29.43 -38.07
CA ALA A 521 11.56 30.52 -37.44
C ALA A 521 12.46 31.63 -36.90
N ILE A 522 13.59 31.25 -36.26
CA ILE A 522 14.59 32.23 -35.77
C ILE A 522 15.22 33.01 -36.93
N GLN A 523 15.57 32.33 -38.03
CA GLN A 523 16.13 33.00 -39.23
C GLN A 523 15.13 33.99 -39.84
N LEU A 524 13.86 33.62 -39.91
CA LEU A 524 12.79 34.48 -40.42
C LEU A 524 12.56 35.70 -39.51
N SER A 525 12.67 35.53 -38.17
CA SER A 525 12.51 36.62 -37.21
C SER A 525 13.68 37.61 -37.21
N HIS A 526 14.87 37.18 -37.66
CA HIS A 526 16.06 38.00 -37.78
C HIS A 526 16.29 38.56 -39.18
N SER A 527 15.45 38.21 -40.17
CA SER A 527 15.50 38.84 -41.47
C SER A 527 15.09 40.31 -41.33
N PRO A 528 15.92 41.28 -41.75
CA PRO A 528 15.53 42.69 -41.68
C PRO A 528 14.27 42.84 -42.53
N LEU A 529 13.21 43.36 -41.91
CA LEU A 529 12.03 43.83 -42.61
C LEU A 529 12.51 44.77 -43.72
N GLN A 530 12.44 44.31 -44.96
CA GLN A 530 12.55 45.22 -46.09
C GLN A 530 11.39 46.23 -45.94
N ARG A 531 11.77 47.44 -45.65
CA ARG A 531 10.88 48.62 -45.63
C ARG A 531 10.37 48.89 -47.03
#